data_18a3f3a11df56cda7b643a8afbc1d9e5
#
_entry.id   18a3f3a11df56cda7b643a8afbc1d9e5
#
_cell.length_a   1.000
_cell.length_b   1.000
_cell.length_c   1.000
_cell.angle_alpha   90.00
_cell.angle_beta   90.00
_cell.angle_gamma   90.00
#
_symmetry.space_group_name_H-M   'P 1'
#
loop_
_entity.id
_entity.type
_entity.pdbx_description
1 polymer ?
#
loop_
_entity_poly.entity_id
_entity_poly.type
_entity_poly.pdbx_seq_one_letter_code
_entity_poly.pdbx_strand_id
1 'polypeptide(L)'
;DTYNMQATVQCGASLQELDDRLREQGYTTGHSPQSKPLAQLGGLVATRSIGQFSTLYGGIEDMVVGLEAVFPDGGITRIKNVPRRAAGPDIRHVIIGNEGTLCFITEITVKIYKYFPENNQFL
;
A
#
# COMPACT_ATOMS: atom_id res chain seq x y z
N ASP A 1 8.38 -8.39 -6.41
CA ASP A 1 9.73 -8.63 -5.86
C ASP A 1 9.61 -9.52 -4.62
N THR A 2 9.75 -10.82 -4.85
CA THR A 2 9.63 -11.84 -3.79
C THR A 2 10.84 -11.88 -2.84
N TYR A 3 11.98 -11.36 -3.27
CA TYR A 3 13.18 -11.29 -2.42
C TYR A 3 13.02 -10.21 -1.33
N ASN A 4 12.56 -9.03 -1.71
CA ASN A 4 12.31 -7.92 -0.79
C ASN A 4 10.89 -7.95 -0.17
N MET A 5 10.05 -8.91 -0.56
CA MET A 5 8.66 -9.01 -0.12
C MET A 5 7.88 -7.71 -0.38
N GLN A 6 7.91 -7.26 -1.64
CA GLN A 6 7.28 -6.01 -2.08
C GLN A 6 6.56 -6.20 -3.41
N ALA A 7 5.47 -5.49 -3.60
CA ALA A 7 4.74 -5.38 -4.87
C ALA A 7 4.59 -3.92 -5.26
N THR A 8 4.95 -3.60 -6.49
CA THR A 8 4.79 -2.25 -7.07
C THR A 8 3.62 -2.27 -8.04
N VAL A 9 2.71 -1.31 -7.90
CA VAL A 9 1.49 -1.23 -8.69
C VAL A 9 1.11 0.22 -8.99
N GLN A 10 0.43 0.41 -10.11
CA GLN A 10 -0.21 1.68 -10.44
C GLN A 10 -1.42 1.92 -9.55
N CYS A 11 -1.63 3.16 -9.15
CA CYS A 11 -2.67 3.54 -8.19
C CYS A 11 -4.12 3.33 -8.66
N GLY A 12 -4.33 3.19 -9.98
CA GLY A 12 -5.64 2.84 -10.55
C GLY A 12 -6.04 1.36 -10.39
N ALA A 13 -5.10 0.48 -10.01
CA ALA A 13 -5.42 -0.92 -9.77
C ALA A 13 -6.30 -1.07 -8.52
N SER A 14 -7.24 -2.05 -8.56
CA SER A 14 -8.04 -2.35 -7.38
C SER A 14 -7.25 -3.20 -6.38
N LEU A 15 -7.52 -3.00 -5.09
CA LEU A 15 -6.92 -3.82 -4.04
C LEU A 15 -7.30 -5.30 -4.18
N GLN A 16 -8.54 -5.58 -4.58
CA GLN A 16 -8.99 -6.96 -4.81
C GLN A 16 -8.18 -7.64 -5.91
N GLU A 17 -8.03 -6.97 -7.06
CA GLU A 17 -7.25 -7.51 -8.18
C GLU A 17 -5.79 -7.77 -7.81
N LEU A 18 -5.16 -6.84 -7.08
CA LEU A 18 -3.80 -7.02 -6.58
C LEU A 18 -3.71 -8.25 -5.67
N ASP A 19 -4.61 -8.36 -4.71
CA ASP A 19 -4.56 -9.45 -3.73
C ASP A 19 -4.84 -10.80 -4.37
N ASP A 20 -5.77 -10.88 -5.33
CA ASP A 20 -6.05 -12.09 -6.09
C ASP A 20 -4.82 -12.58 -6.87
N ARG A 21 -4.14 -11.67 -7.58
CA ARG A 21 -2.89 -12.00 -8.30
C ARG A 21 -1.77 -12.40 -7.36
N LEU A 22 -1.67 -11.79 -6.18
CA LEU A 22 -0.69 -12.17 -5.17
C LEU A 22 -0.97 -13.56 -4.60
N ARG A 23 -2.24 -13.87 -4.33
CA ARG A 23 -2.66 -15.18 -3.79
C ARG A 23 -2.37 -16.34 -4.75
N GLU A 24 -2.51 -16.14 -6.06
CA GLU A 24 -2.10 -17.10 -7.07
C GLU A 24 -0.61 -17.48 -6.96
N GLN A 25 0.21 -16.57 -6.41
CA GLN A 25 1.64 -16.78 -6.18
C GLN A 25 1.98 -17.10 -4.73
N GLY A 26 0.99 -17.27 -3.86
CA GLY A 26 1.18 -17.59 -2.43
C GLY A 26 1.47 -16.38 -1.53
N TYR A 27 1.06 -15.18 -1.94
CA TYR A 27 1.25 -13.95 -1.19
C TYR A 27 -0.06 -13.19 -0.96
N THR A 28 -0.03 -12.21 -0.07
CA THR A 28 -1.15 -11.30 0.20
C THR A 28 -0.60 -9.94 0.68
N THR A 29 -1.39 -8.91 0.50
CA THR A 29 -1.12 -7.60 1.13
C THR A 29 -1.46 -7.59 2.62
N GLY A 30 -2.36 -8.45 3.06
CA GLY A 30 -2.92 -8.43 4.41
C GLY A 30 -3.89 -7.27 4.66
N HIS A 31 -4.07 -6.35 3.70
CA HIS A 31 -5.00 -5.23 3.85
C HIS A 31 -6.41 -5.63 3.43
N SER A 32 -7.37 -5.51 4.34
CA SER A 32 -8.75 -5.94 4.10
C SER A 32 -9.77 -4.92 4.64
N PRO A 33 -9.88 -3.73 4.03
CA PRO A 33 -10.96 -2.80 4.32
C PRO A 33 -12.29 -3.33 3.76
N GLN A 34 -13.41 -2.85 4.28
CA GLN A 34 -14.74 -3.23 3.77
C GLN A 34 -14.93 -2.85 2.30
N SER A 35 -14.28 -1.79 1.85
CA SER A 35 -14.29 -1.32 0.46
C SER A 35 -13.39 -2.12 -0.49
N LYS A 36 -12.69 -3.15 -0.03
CA LYS A 36 -11.69 -3.92 -0.80
C LYS A 36 -12.12 -4.27 -2.24
N PRO A 37 -13.37 -4.72 -2.50
CA PRO A 37 -13.78 -5.09 -3.85
C PRO A 37 -13.84 -3.93 -4.85
N LEU A 38 -14.02 -2.70 -4.34
CA LEU A 38 -14.23 -1.51 -5.18
C LEU A 38 -13.07 -0.49 -5.05
N ALA A 39 -12.27 -0.59 -3.99
CA ALA A 39 -11.27 0.40 -3.67
C ALA A 39 -10.06 0.32 -4.60
N GLN A 40 -9.68 1.45 -5.18
CA GLN A 40 -8.41 1.61 -5.87
C GLN A 40 -7.31 1.96 -4.88
N LEU A 41 -6.11 1.48 -5.16
CA LEU A 41 -4.96 1.61 -4.26
C LEU A 41 -4.58 3.07 -3.98
N GLY A 42 -4.64 3.93 -4.99
CA GLY A 42 -4.38 5.37 -4.80
C GLY A 42 -5.34 6.04 -3.82
N GLY A 43 -6.62 5.69 -3.89
CA GLY A 43 -7.64 6.19 -2.95
C GLY A 43 -7.39 5.71 -1.52
N LEU A 44 -7.02 4.43 -1.35
CA LEU A 44 -6.69 3.88 -0.04
C LEU A 44 -5.51 4.59 0.61
N VAL A 45 -4.46 4.88 -0.17
CA VAL A 45 -3.28 5.61 0.31
C VAL A 45 -3.62 7.06 0.62
N ALA A 46 -4.39 7.71 -0.25
CA ALA A 46 -4.78 9.11 -0.08
C ALA A 46 -5.66 9.34 1.16
N THR A 47 -6.38 8.32 1.64
CA THR A 47 -7.30 8.43 2.79
C THR A 47 -6.80 7.74 4.06
N ARG A 48 -5.56 7.25 4.10
CA ARG A 48 -5.02 6.47 5.23
C ARG A 48 -5.91 5.28 5.62
N SER A 49 -6.27 4.47 4.65
CA SER A 49 -7.17 3.34 4.86
C SER A 49 -6.67 2.39 5.95
N ILE A 50 -7.58 1.96 6.80
CA ILE A 50 -7.42 0.85 7.74
C ILE A 50 -8.39 -0.28 7.37
N GLY A 51 -8.08 -1.49 7.79
CA GLY A 51 -8.88 -2.67 7.50
C GLY A 51 -8.99 -3.61 8.68
N GLN A 52 -9.72 -4.69 8.48
CA GLN A 52 -10.04 -5.67 9.51
C GLN A 52 -8.79 -6.27 10.19
N PHE A 53 -7.69 -6.42 9.44
CA PHE A 53 -6.44 -7.01 9.93
C PHE A 53 -5.36 -5.98 10.26
N SER A 54 -5.71 -4.71 10.40
CA SER A 54 -4.74 -3.64 10.68
C SER A 54 -4.06 -3.78 12.05
N THR A 55 -4.66 -4.49 12.99
CA THR A 55 -3.99 -4.83 14.27
C THR A 55 -2.77 -5.73 14.08
N LEU A 56 -2.76 -6.56 13.04
CA LEU A 56 -1.63 -7.43 12.69
C LEU A 56 -0.68 -6.79 11.68
N TYR A 57 -1.22 -6.22 10.61
CA TYR A 57 -0.44 -5.75 9.46
C TYR A 57 -0.18 -4.23 9.46
N GLY A 58 -0.83 -3.49 10.36
CA GLY A 58 -0.82 -2.03 10.34
C GLY A 58 -1.87 -1.44 9.40
N GLY A 59 -1.95 -0.12 9.35
CA GLY A 59 -2.69 0.61 8.34
C GLY A 59 -1.95 0.69 7.01
N ILE A 60 -2.55 1.30 6.00
CA ILE A 60 -1.92 1.44 4.68
C ILE A 60 -0.60 2.21 4.76
N GLU A 61 -0.48 3.16 5.69
CA GLU A 61 0.74 3.94 5.93
C GLU A 61 1.93 3.07 6.40
N ASP A 62 1.67 1.97 7.09
CA ASP A 62 2.69 1.03 7.53
C ASP A 62 3.09 0.04 6.41
N MET A 63 2.21 -0.14 5.44
CA MET A 63 2.42 -1.06 4.32
C MET A 63 3.18 -0.41 3.17
N VAL A 64 2.94 0.88 2.90
CA VAL A 64 3.58 1.60 1.81
C VAL A 64 5.07 1.82 2.11
N VAL A 65 5.93 1.24 1.29
CA VAL A 65 7.39 1.37 1.41
C VAL A 65 7.98 2.38 0.43
N GLY A 66 7.30 2.64 -0.66
CA GLY A 66 7.70 3.62 -1.66
C GLY A 66 6.49 4.11 -2.46
N LEU A 67 6.61 5.25 -3.10
CA LEU A 67 5.57 5.79 -3.96
C LEU A 67 6.12 6.78 -4.98
N GLU A 68 5.34 7.02 -6.02
CA GLU A 68 5.53 8.11 -6.96
C GLU A 68 4.32 9.03 -6.93
N ALA A 69 4.56 10.32 -6.95
CA ALA A 69 3.52 11.33 -6.96
C ALA A 69 3.84 12.46 -7.92
N VAL A 70 2.80 13.06 -8.51
CA VAL A 70 2.87 14.25 -9.36
C VAL A 70 2.26 15.42 -8.61
N PHE A 71 3.01 16.52 -8.53
CA PHE A 71 2.59 17.76 -7.88
C PHE A 71 1.96 18.72 -8.90
N PRO A 72 1.23 19.77 -8.43
CA PRO A 72 0.52 20.68 -9.33
C PRO A 72 1.40 21.44 -10.33
N ASP A 73 2.68 21.60 -10.04
CA ASP A 73 3.68 22.19 -10.96
C ASP A 73 4.15 21.25 -12.07
N GLY A 74 3.63 19.99 -12.08
CA GLY A 74 4.04 18.93 -12.98
C GLY A 74 5.30 18.18 -12.52
N GLY A 75 5.87 18.53 -11.38
CA GLY A 75 7.03 17.85 -10.81
C GLY A 75 6.69 16.42 -10.37
N ILE A 76 7.51 15.44 -10.80
CA ILE A 76 7.39 14.05 -10.43
C ILE A 76 8.36 13.76 -9.28
N THR A 77 7.84 13.29 -8.18
CA THR A 77 8.63 12.88 -7.02
C THR A 77 8.51 11.37 -6.81
N ARG A 78 9.66 10.70 -6.77
CA ARG A 78 9.73 9.27 -6.48
C ARG A 78 10.42 9.03 -5.13
N ILE A 79 9.73 8.39 -4.22
CA ILE A 79 10.27 7.98 -2.92
C ILE A 79 10.70 6.51 -3.04
N LYS A 80 12.00 6.26 -2.77
CA LYS A 80 12.59 4.92 -2.88
C LYS A 80 11.91 3.92 -1.95
N ASN A 81 11.83 2.68 -2.41
CA ASN A 81 11.22 1.55 -1.72
C ASN A 81 12.06 1.10 -0.51
N VAL A 82 11.92 1.79 0.59
CA VAL A 82 12.63 1.50 1.85
C VAL A 82 11.60 1.33 2.96
N PRO A 83 11.50 0.15 3.59
CA PRO A 83 10.49 -0.13 4.61
C PRO A 83 10.56 0.83 5.81
N ARG A 84 11.76 1.25 6.19
CA ARG A 84 11.95 2.18 7.30
C ARG A 84 13.20 3.02 7.06
N ARG A 85 13.13 4.31 7.41
CA ARG A 85 14.25 5.24 7.28
C ARG A 85 14.64 5.78 8.65
N ALA A 86 15.94 5.83 8.91
CA ALA A 86 16.51 6.41 10.12
C ALA A 86 16.99 7.85 9.93
N ALA A 87 17.12 8.32 8.68
CA ALA A 87 17.64 9.64 8.34
C ALA A 87 16.55 10.57 7.84
N GLY A 88 16.39 11.72 8.48
CA GLY A 88 15.50 12.81 8.09
C GLY A 88 14.00 12.52 8.29
N PRO A 89 13.14 13.50 7.99
CA PRO A 89 11.69 13.32 7.99
C PRO A 89 11.27 12.30 6.91
N ASP A 90 10.29 11.45 7.22
CA ASP A 90 9.72 10.53 6.23
C ASP A 90 8.62 11.24 5.43
N ILE A 91 8.99 11.73 4.24
CA ILE A 91 8.10 12.49 3.34
C ILE A 91 6.90 11.66 2.87
N ARG A 92 6.97 10.31 2.93
CA ARG A 92 5.79 9.46 2.62
C ARG A 92 4.57 9.89 3.43
N HIS A 93 4.77 10.21 4.70
CA HIS A 93 3.68 10.59 5.60
C HIS A 93 3.07 11.99 5.33
N VAL A 94 3.73 12.81 4.51
CA VAL A 94 3.15 14.05 3.99
C VAL A 94 2.20 13.73 2.82
N ILE A 95 2.55 12.74 2.00
CA ILE A 95 1.79 12.35 0.82
C ILE A 95 0.64 11.41 1.19
N ILE A 96 0.89 10.40 2.04
CA ILE A 96 -0.14 9.48 2.52
C ILE A 96 -1.17 10.23 3.35
N GLY A 97 -2.44 10.14 2.97
CA GLY A 97 -3.53 10.84 3.65
C GLY A 97 -3.73 12.29 3.19
N ASN A 98 -3.16 12.70 2.05
CA ASN A 98 -3.33 14.07 1.53
C ASN A 98 -4.72 14.31 0.90
N GLU A 99 -5.51 13.28 0.65
CA GLU A 99 -6.85 13.35 0.05
C GLU A 99 -6.92 14.18 -1.25
N GLY A 100 -5.84 14.16 -2.04
CA GLY A 100 -5.75 14.91 -3.30
C GLY A 100 -5.48 16.41 -3.14
N THR A 101 -5.16 16.87 -1.94
CA THR A 101 -4.93 18.32 -1.67
C THR A 101 -3.51 18.78 -2.03
N LEU A 102 -2.54 17.88 -2.07
CA LEU A 102 -1.13 18.21 -2.31
C LEU A 102 -0.61 17.68 -3.65
N CYS A 103 -0.96 16.46 -4.00
CA CYS A 103 -0.40 15.76 -5.16
C CYS A 103 -1.32 14.64 -5.63
N PHE A 104 -1.00 14.10 -6.79
CA PHE A 104 -1.64 12.91 -7.37
C PHE A 104 -0.69 11.73 -7.28
N ILE A 105 -1.07 10.68 -6.55
CA ILE A 105 -0.26 9.46 -6.39
C ILE A 105 -0.47 8.59 -7.62
N THR A 106 0.62 8.20 -8.30
CA THR A 106 0.57 7.45 -9.56
C THR A 106 0.97 5.99 -9.40
N GLU A 107 1.95 5.72 -8.53
CA GLU A 107 2.47 4.38 -8.29
C GLU A 107 2.78 4.20 -6.80
N ILE A 108 2.53 3.02 -6.28
CA ILE A 108 2.90 2.66 -4.91
C ILE A 108 3.63 1.32 -4.88
N THR A 109 4.52 1.17 -3.89
CA THR A 109 5.12 -0.10 -3.53
C THR A 109 4.69 -0.44 -2.12
N VAL A 110 4.09 -1.61 -1.94
CA VAL A 110 3.59 -2.11 -0.66
C VAL A 110 4.32 -3.36 -0.23
N LYS A 111 4.41 -3.58 1.06
CA LYS A 111 4.86 -4.86 1.62
C LYS A 111 3.85 -5.96 1.25
N ILE A 112 4.37 -7.15 1.02
CA ILE A 112 3.56 -8.36 0.88
C ILE A 112 4.00 -9.40 1.89
N TYR A 113 3.09 -10.32 2.19
CA TYR A 113 3.27 -11.39 3.18
C TYR A 113 2.95 -12.73 2.54
N LYS A 114 3.48 -13.81 3.09
CA LYS A 114 3.07 -15.16 2.68
C LYS A 114 1.59 -15.35 3.00
N TYR A 115 0.85 -15.91 2.05
CA TYR A 115 -0.55 -16.26 2.23
C TYR A 115 -0.66 -17.70 2.72
N PHE A 116 -1.36 -17.88 3.84
CA PHE A 116 -1.68 -19.19 4.38
C PHE A 116 -3.20 -19.41 4.25
N PRO A 117 -3.66 -20.30 3.35
CA PRO A 117 -5.08 -20.53 3.12
C PRO A 117 -5.82 -21.14 4.35
N GLU A 118 -5.08 -21.82 5.23
CA GLU A 118 -5.64 -22.36 6.48
C GLU A 118 -5.45 -21.36 7.61
N ASN A 119 -6.51 -20.61 7.91
CA ASN A 119 -6.56 -19.76 9.09
C ASN A 119 -7.10 -20.59 10.27
N ASN A 120 -6.22 -21.11 11.10
CA ASN A 120 -6.60 -21.64 12.40
C ASN A 120 -6.88 -20.46 13.34
N GLN A 121 -8.15 -20.11 13.51
CA GLN A 121 -8.57 -19.16 14.53
C GLN A 121 -8.68 -19.91 15.86
N PHE A 122 -7.78 -19.61 16.78
CA PHE A 122 -7.95 -20.01 18.18
C PHE A 122 -8.80 -18.94 18.88
N LEU A 123 -9.97 -19.35 19.32
CA LEU A 123 -10.82 -18.55 20.22
C LEU A 123 -10.29 -18.69 21.66
#